data_719629ca61ee7238aba3063a3f3b7378
#
_entry.id   719629ca61ee7238aba3063a3f3b7378
#
_cell.length_a   1.000
_cell.length_b   1.000
_cell.length_c   1.000
_cell.angle_alpha   90.00
_cell.angle_beta   90.00
_cell.angle_gamma   90.00
#
_symmetry.space_group_name_H-M   'P 1'
#
loop_
_entity.id
_entity.type
_entity.pdbx_description
1 polymer ?
#
loop_
_entity_poly.entity_id
_entity_poly.type
_entity_poly.pdbx_seq_one_letter_code
_entity_poly.pdbx_strand_id
1 'polypeptide(L)'
;MARAPDLLRAYRDKRDFERTAEPQGEAAARRGEGPIFVVQKHDATRLHYDFRLEHDGVLKSWAVTRGPSLDPSEKRLAVRTEDHPLAYAEFEGVIPKGEYGGGSVMLWDRGAWTPEGDPDEGLAAGKLVFTLEGERMKGRWSLVRMRGKAGEKRENWLLIKSRDEVADARRNLLRETKSVASGRTMKAIADDGRKISKADLEDRP
;
A
#
# COMPACT_ATOMS: atom_id res chain seq x y z
N MET A 1 -24.81 20.13 12.41
CA MET A 1 -23.38 19.90 12.09
C MET A 1 -23.30 18.72 11.14
N ALA A 2 -22.70 18.86 9.96
CA ALA A 2 -22.47 17.73 9.04
C ALA A 2 -21.49 16.76 9.70
N ARG A 3 -21.81 15.47 9.69
CA ARG A 3 -20.92 14.40 10.18
C ARG A 3 -19.71 14.32 9.26
N ALA A 4 -18.51 14.26 9.83
CA ALA A 4 -17.29 14.07 9.03
C ALA A 4 -17.44 12.85 8.10
N PRO A 5 -16.91 12.89 6.86
CA PRO A 5 -17.03 11.78 5.93
C PRO A 5 -16.34 10.54 6.50
N ASP A 6 -16.98 9.38 6.36
CA ASP A 6 -16.41 8.10 6.74
C ASP A 6 -15.45 7.62 5.64
N LEU A 7 -14.17 7.94 5.80
CA LEU A 7 -13.11 7.63 4.84
C LEU A 7 -12.90 6.11 4.63
N LEU A 8 -13.29 5.28 5.60
CA LEU A 8 -13.10 3.83 5.55
C LEU A 8 -14.35 3.06 5.08
N ARG A 9 -15.43 3.77 4.72
CA ARG A 9 -16.66 3.11 4.27
C ARG A 9 -16.40 2.16 3.08
N ALA A 10 -15.74 2.65 2.04
CA ALA A 10 -15.45 1.84 0.85
C ALA A 10 -14.53 0.64 1.13
N TYR A 11 -13.68 0.74 2.15
CA TYR A 11 -12.84 -0.35 2.64
C TYR A 11 -13.70 -1.43 3.30
N ARG A 12 -14.61 -1.03 4.21
CA ARG A 12 -15.49 -1.96 4.94
C ARG A 12 -16.53 -2.62 4.04
N ASP A 13 -17.11 -1.87 3.10
CA ASP A 13 -18.16 -2.37 2.19
C ASP A 13 -17.66 -3.51 1.28
N LYS A 14 -16.35 -3.66 1.12
CA LYS A 14 -15.73 -4.67 0.25
C LYS A 14 -15.26 -5.93 0.99
N ARG A 15 -15.34 -5.98 2.31
CA ARG A 15 -14.72 -7.03 3.14
C ARG A 15 -15.72 -7.70 4.07
N ASP A 16 -15.53 -9.00 4.22
CA ASP A 16 -16.17 -9.80 5.27
C ASP A 16 -15.11 -10.11 6.34
N PHE A 17 -15.14 -9.36 7.44
CA PHE A 17 -14.16 -9.48 8.52
C PHE A 17 -14.32 -10.74 9.39
N GLU A 18 -15.35 -11.54 9.17
CA GLU A 18 -15.45 -12.89 9.75
C GLU A 18 -14.61 -13.90 8.95
N ARG A 19 -14.22 -13.55 7.72
CA ARG A 19 -13.52 -14.43 6.78
C ARG A 19 -12.11 -13.99 6.44
N THR A 20 -11.71 -12.76 6.79
CA THR A 20 -10.37 -12.23 6.57
C THR A 20 -9.71 -11.80 7.86
N ALA A 21 -8.39 -11.95 7.96
CA ALA A 21 -7.58 -11.43 9.06
C ALA A 21 -7.22 -9.94 8.89
N GLU A 22 -7.74 -9.28 7.86
CA GLU A 22 -7.49 -7.85 7.65
C GLU A 22 -8.10 -7.01 8.77
N PRO A 23 -7.42 -5.93 9.24
CA PRO A 23 -7.93 -5.10 10.34
C PRO A 23 -9.20 -4.33 9.94
N GLN A 24 -10.20 -4.29 10.82
CA GLN A 24 -11.49 -3.64 10.56
C GLN A 24 -11.45 -2.11 10.57
N GLY A 25 -10.40 -1.51 11.10
CA GLY A 25 -10.27 -0.05 11.18
C GLY A 25 -10.06 0.49 12.59
N GLU A 26 -9.70 -0.37 13.54
CA GLU A 26 -9.22 0.08 14.84
C GLU A 26 -7.93 0.89 14.68
N ALA A 27 -7.81 1.97 15.46
CA ALA A 27 -6.62 2.80 15.42
C ALA A 27 -5.40 1.97 15.87
N ALA A 28 -4.43 1.79 14.99
CA ALA A 28 -3.12 1.30 15.41
C ALA A 28 -2.55 2.25 16.46
N ALA A 29 -2.05 1.73 17.55
CA ALA A 29 -1.31 2.53 18.51
C ALA A 29 -0.08 3.11 17.77
N ARG A 30 -0.08 4.42 17.53
CA ARG A 30 1.04 5.11 16.87
C ARG A 30 2.31 4.92 17.69
N ARG A 31 3.32 4.29 17.09
CA ARG A 31 4.68 4.25 17.61
C ARG A 31 5.55 5.15 16.72
N GLY A 32 5.74 6.42 17.11
CA GLY A 32 6.65 7.32 16.42
C GLY A 32 6.10 8.73 16.18
N GLU A 33 6.99 9.66 15.91
CA GLU A 33 6.69 11.03 15.51
C GLU A 33 6.59 11.12 13.98
N GLY A 34 5.47 11.66 13.47
CA GLY A 34 5.25 11.93 12.05
C GLY A 34 4.48 10.86 11.29
N PRO A 35 4.03 11.19 10.07
CA PRO A 35 3.25 10.31 9.23
C PRO A 35 4.11 9.21 8.60
N ILE A 36 3.53 8.01 8.48
CA ILE A 36 4.23 6.84 7.92
C ILE A 36 3.83 6.59 6.47
N PHE A 37 4.71 5.89 5.74
CA PHE A 37 4.34 5.20 4.52
C PHE A 37 4.65 3.70 4.65
N VAL A 38 3.91 2.91 3.89
CA VAL A 38 4.18 1.49 3.73
C VAL A 38 4.02 1.07 2.27
N VAL A 39 4.77 0.03 1.90
CA VAL A 39 4.59 -0.67 0.63
C VAL A 39 4.35 -2.13 0.92
N GLN A 40 3.23 -2.65 0.46
CA GLN A 40 2.90 -4.06 0.60
C GLN A 40 2.97 -4.73 -0.77
N LYS A 41 3.88 -5.71 -0.91
CA LYS A 41 3.92 -6.57 -2.09
C LYS A 41 2.76 -7.54 -1.99
N HIS A 42 1.87 -7.53 -2.98
CA HIS A 42 0.62 -8.27 -2.96
C HIS A 42 0.53 -9.20 -4.16
N ASP A 43 0.57 -10.50 -3.89
CA ASP A 43 0.40 -11.55 -4.88
C ASP A 43 -1.06 -12.00 -4.92
N ALA A 44 -1.90 -11.15 -5.51
CA ALA A 44 -3.32 -11.39 -5.79
C ALA A 44 -3.48 -12.03 -7.19
N THR A 45 -4.56 -11.72 -7.91
CA THR A 45 -4.75 -12.15 -9.32
C THR A 45 -3.58 -11.72 -10.22
N ARG A 46 -3.00 -10.56 -9.92
CA ARG A 46 -1.75 -10.05 -10.52
C ARG A 46 -0.88 -9.48 -9.43
N LEU A 47 0.41 -9.80 -9.46
CA LEU A 47 1.38 -9.23 -8.55
C LEU A 47 1.44 -7.71 -8.72
N HIS A 48 1.33 -6.98 -7.63
CA HIS A 48 1.47 -5.52 -7.58
C HIS A 48 2.06 -5.09 -6.22
N TYR A 49 2.28 -3.79 -6.07
CA TYR A 49 2.81 -3.20 -4.86
C TYR A 49 1.86 -2.10 -4.39
N ASP A 50 1.20 -2.31 -3.27
CA ASP A 50 0.32 -1.33 -2.66
C ASP A 50 1.15 -0.29 -1.93
N PHE A 51 1.23 0.91 -2.50
CA PHE A 51 1.89 2.07 -1.91
C PHE A 51 0.87 2.88 -1.13
N ARG A 52 1.16 3.13 0.15
CA ARG A 52 0.24 3.79 1.07
C ARG A 52 0.94 4.91 1.84
N LEU A 53 0.26 6.05 1.97
CA LEU A 53 0.69 7.23 2.73
C LEU A 53 -0.33 7.52 3.84
N GLU A 54 0.13 7.61 5.07
CA GLU A 54 -0.72 8.05 6.19
C GLU A 54 -1.09 9.52 6.01
N HIS A 55 -2.38 9.82 5.93
CA HIS A 55 -2.93 11.16 5.90
C HIS A 55 -4.39 11.13 6.35
N ASP A 56 -4.84 12.13 7.12
CA ASP A 56 -6.21 12.22 7.67
C ASP A 56 -6.65 11.00 8.49
N GLY A 57 -5.72 10.36 9.22
CA GLY A 57 -6.04 9.21 10.05
C GLY A 57 -6.33 7.92 9.27
N VAL A 58 -6.01 7.87 7.98
CA VAL A 58 -6.11 6.70 7.11
C VAL A 58 -4.85 6.54 6.27
N LEU A 59 -4.73 5.41 5.57
CA LEU A 59 -3.71 5.16 4.57
C LEU A 59 -4.28 5.44 3.18
N LYS A 60 -3.95 6.59 2.60
CA LYS A 60 -4.20 6.90 1.18
C LYS A 60 -3.43 5.91 0.32
N SER A 61 -4.10 5.22 -0.61
CA SER A 61 -3.55 3.99 -1.20
C SER A 61 -3.57 3.97 -2.73
N TRP A 62 -2.50 3.40 -3.32
CA TRP A 62 -2.34 3.19 -4.77
C TRP A 62 -1.72 1.82 -5.04
N ALA A 63 -2.30 1.07 -5.98
CA ALA A 63 -1.70 -0.16 -6.50
C ALA A 63 -0.69 0.17 -7.59
N VAL A 64 0.60 0.00 -7.32
CA VAL A 64 1.69 0.20 -8.28
C VAL A 64 1.91 -1.11 -9.04
N THR A 65 1.37 -1.19 -10.25
CA THR A 65 1.19 -2.45 -10.98
C THR A 65 2.50 -3.15 -11.37
N ARG A 66 3.59 -2.39 -11.56
CA ARG A 66 4.93 -2.92 -11.88
C ARG A 66 5.95 -2.68 -10.78
N GLY A 67 5.48 -2.24 -9.60
CA GLY A 67 6.31 -1.85 -8.47
C GLY A 67 7.07 -0.54 -8.67
N PRO A 68 7.66 0.03 -7.58
CA PRO A 68 8.43 1.26 -7.63
C PRO A 68 9.76 1.10 -8.37
N SER A 69 10.31 2.21 -8.89
CA SER A 69 11.63 2.26 -9.54
C SER A 69 12.42 3.45 -9.03
N LEU A 70 13.74 3.27 -8.85
CA LEU A 70 14.67 4.37 -8.54
C LEU A 70 15.14 5.12 -9.80
N ASP A 71 14.74 4.67 -10.99
CA ASP A 71 15.03 5.36 -12.25
C ASP A 71 14.07 6.52 -12.45
N PRO A 72 14.55 7.78 -12.47
CA PRO A 72 13.70 8.95 -12.70
C PRO A 72 13.06 9.02 -14.09
N SER A 73 13.53 8.25 -15.05
CA SER A 73 12.93 8.16 -16.38
C SER A 73 11.70 7.25 -16.41
N GLU A 74 11.55 6.35 -15.43
CA GLU A 74 10.45 5.42 -15.33
C GLU A 74 9.25 6.04 -14.60
N LYS A 75 8.10 6.04 -15.27
CA LYS A 75 6.81 6.46 -14.70
C LYS A 75 5.99 5.22 -14.41
N ARG A 76 5.84 4.89 -13.13
CA ARG A 76 5.15 3.66 -12.69
C ARG A 76 3.66 3.93 -12.49
N LEU A 77 2.81 3.23 -13.23
CA LEU A 77 1.36 3.31 -13.06
C LEU A 77 0.99 2.95 -11.62
N ALA A 78 0.28 3.85 -10.97
CA ALA A 78 -0.24 3.75 -9.62
C ALA A 78 -1.76 3.99 -9.65
N VAL A 79 -2.54 2.93 -9.53
CA VAL A 79 -4.00 2.99 -9.60
C VAL A 79 -4.54 3.33 -8.21
N ARG A 80 -5.30 4.43 -8.08
CA ARG A 80 -5.92 4.80 -6.81
C ARG A 80 -6.87 3.70 -6.34
N THR A 81 -6.74 3.32 -5.08
CA THR A 81 -7.64 2.36 -4.41
C THR A 81 -8.36 3.05 -3.24
N GLU A 82 -9.22 2.33 -2.55
CA GLU A 82 -9.85 2.82 -1.33
C GLU A 82 -8.82 3.13 -0.24
N ASP A 83 -9.16 4.07 0.65
CA ASP A 83 -8.38 4.36 1.85
C ASP A 83 -8.43 3.16 2.80
N HIS A 84 -7.31 2.86 3.46
CA HIS A 84 -7.18 1.74 4.39
C HIS A 84 -7.00 2.24 5.82
N PRO A 85 -7.37 1.45 6.85
CA PRO A 85 -7.14 1.82 8.24
C PRO A 85 -5.64 1.83 8.57
N LEU A 86 -5.21 2.64 9.53
CA LEU A 86 -3.81 2.73 9.96
C LEU A 86 -3.25 1.37 10.42
N ALA A 87 -4.08 0.55 11.06
CA ALA A 87 -3.69 -0.81 11.46
C ALA A 87 -3.26 -1.69 10.29
N TYR A 88 -3.71 -1.39 9.07
CA TYR A 88 -3.30 -2.12 7.87
C TYR A 88 -1.81 -1.95 7.53
N ALA A 89 -1.16 -0.92 8.06
CA ALA A 89 0.27 -0.71 7.87
C ALA A 89 1.15 -1.87 8.39
N GLU A 90 0.65 -2.61 9.37
CA GLU A 90 1.36 -3.77 9.94
C GLU A 90 0.86 -5.11 9.39
N PHE A 91 -0.13 -5.09 8.48
CA PHE A 91 -0.71 -6.31 7.96
C PHE A 91 0.23 -7.04 7.01
N GLU A 92 0.57 -8.28 7.38
CA GLU A 92 1.28 -9.26 6.59
C GLU A 92 0.61 -10.62 6.78
N GLY A 93 0.21 -11.27 5.68
CA GLY A 93 -0.50 -12.54 5.77
C GLY A 93 -1.17 -12.95 4.48
N VAL A 94 -2.18 -13.80 4.58
CA VAL A 94 -2.97 -14.29 3.45
C VAL A 94 -4.41 -13.83 3.57
N ILE A 95 -4.90 -13.16 2.53
CA ILE A 95 -6.31 -12.88 2.34
C ILE A 95 -6.91 -14.11 1.64
N PRO A 96 -7.98 -14.72 2.18
CA PRO A 96 -8.54 -15.94 1.63
C PRO A 96 -8.94 -15.82 0.16
N LYS A 97 -8.79 -16.90 -0.58
CA LYS A 97 -9.23 -16.97 -1.98
C LYS A 97 -10.75 -16.82 -2.07
N GLY A 98 -11.21 -15.90 -2.90
CA GLY A 98 -12.61 -15.56 -3.04
C GLY A 98 -13.02 -14.27 -2.31
N GLU A 99 -12.22 -13.82 -1.35
CA GLU A 99 -12.40 -12.50 -0.74
C GLU A 99 -11.82 -11.39 -1.64
N TYR A 100 -12.25 -10.15 -1.42
CA TYR A 100 -11.73 -8.99 -2.13
C TYR A 100 -10.22 -8.83 -1.86
N GLY A 101 -9.42 -8.81 -2.91
CA GLY A 101 -7.96 -8.77 -2.79
C GLY A 101 -7.31 -10.10 -2.40
N GLY A 102 -8.00 -11.23 -2.52
CA GLY A 102 -7.47 -12.56 -2.16
C GLY A 102 -6.07 -12.82 -2.70
N GLY A 103 -5.16 -13.23 -1.82
CA GLY A 103 -3.75 -13.47 -2.11
C GLY A 103 -2.84 -13.22 -0.92
N SER A 104 -1.53 -13.34 -1.13
CA SER A 104 -0.53 -13.14 -0.07
C SER A 104 -0.04 -11.70 -0.03
N VAL A 105 0.04 -11.13 1.15
CA VAL A 105 0.50 -9.76 1.40
C VAL A 105 1.76 -9.79 2.24
N MET A 106 2.82 -9.14 1.75
CA MET A 106 4.11 -8.98 2.44
C MET A 106 4.38 -7.51 2.71
N LEU A 107 4.80 -7.17 3.92
CA LEU A 107 5.30 -5.83 4.21
C LEU A 107 6.68 -5.66 3.55
N TRP A 108 6.68 -5.03 2.35
CA TRP A 108 7.87 -4.96 1.50
C TRP A 108 8.75 -3.74 1.81
N ASP A 109 8.15 -2.60 2.19
CA ASP A 109 8.89 -1.41 2.67
C ASP A 109 8.05 -0.61 3.66
N ARG A 110 8.68 0.16 4.51
CA ARG A 110 8.05 1.07 5.47
C ARG A 110 9.01 2.16 5.90
N GLY A 111 8.47 3.24 6.40
CA GLY A 111 9.25 4.35 6.95
C GLY A 111 8.40 5.61 7.15
N ALA A 112 9.06 6.74 7.30
CA ALA A 112 8.43 8.04 7.37
C ALA A 112 8.27 8.65 5.97
N TRP A 113 7.26 9.52 5.81
CA TRP A 113 7.13 10.38 4.64
C TRP A 113 6.89 11.82 5.04
N THR A 114 7.39 12.75 4.24
CA THR A 114 7.25 14.19 4.47
C THR A 114 6.73 14.82 3.19
N PRO A 115 5.53 15.42 3.19
CA PRO A 115 5.01 16.13 2.02
C PRO A 115 5.79 17.42 1.78
N GLU A 116 5.92 17.81 0.51
CA GLU A 116 6.34 19.14 0.12
C GLU A 116 5.08 19.98 -0.15
N GLY A 117 4.74 20.86 0.78
CA GLY A 117 3.51 21.64 0.77
C GLY A 117 2.32 20.92 1.41
N ASP A 118 1.12 21.41 1.15
CA ASP A 118 -0.12 20.85 1.71
C ASP A 118 -0.53 19.58 0.96
N PRO A 119 -0.66 18.42 1.64
CA PRO A 119 -1.05 17.17 0.98
C PRO A 119 -2.46 17.21 0.39
N ASP A 120 -3.41 17.90 1.02
CA ASP A 120 -4.79 18.01 0.52
C ASP A 120 -4.85 18.81 -0.78
N GLU A 121 -4.14 19.93 -0.83
CA GLU A 121 -4.00 20.71 -2.06
C GLU A 121 -3.31 19.89 -3.15
N GLY A 122 -2.24 19.15 -2.82
CA GLY A 122 -1.52 18.29 -3.74
C GLY A 122 -2.39 17.17 -4.31
N LEU A 123 -3.16 16.49 -3.46
CA LEU A 123 -4.09 15.44 -3.88
C LEU A 123 -5.22 16.00 -4.75
N ALA A 124 -5.80 17.15 -4.38
CA ALA A 124 -6.85 17.81 -5.14
C ALA A 124 -6.34 18.26 -6.51
N ALA A 125 -5.17 18.90 -6.57
CA ALA A 125 -4.53 19.35 -7.81
C ALA A 125 -4.03 18.17 -8.69
N GLY A 126 -3.90 16.97 -8.12
CA GLY A 126 -3.37 15.79 -8.82
C GLY A 126 -1.84 15.78 -8.95
N LYS A 127 -1.13 16.43 -8.05
CA LYS A 127 0.33 16.39 -7.97
C LYS A 127 0.78 16.49 -6.52
N LEU A 128 1.18 15.37 -5.96
CA LEU A 128 1.73 15.29 -4.61
C LEU A 128 3.24 15.02 -4.71
N VAL A 129 4.04 15.88 -4.10
CA VAL A 129 5.50 15.74 -4.01
C VAL A 129 5.88 15.50 -2.56
N PHE A 130 6.80 14.58 -2.33
CA PHE A 130 7.15 14.16 -0.98
C PHE A 130 8.54 13.50 -0.92
N THR A 131 9.08 13.42 0.28
CA THR A 131 10.30 12.67 0.60
C THR A 131 9.95 11.41 1.38
N LEU A 132 10.62 10.31 1.08
CA LEU A 132 10.51 9.03 1.78
C LEU A 132 11.80 8.73 2.53
N GLU A 133 11.66 8.18 3.74
CA GLU A 133 12.73 7.65 4.58
C GLU A 133 12.42 6.19 4.93
N GLY A 134 12.38 5.35 3.90
CA GLY A 134 12.12 3.91 4.04
C GLY A 134 13.38 3.07 4.17
N GLU A 135 13.20 1.79 4.33
CA GLU A 135 14.31 0.83 4.29
C GLU A 135 14.86 0.69 2.85
N ARG A 136 13.97 0.72 1.85
CA ARG A 136 14.26 0.55 0.41
C ARG A 136 14.03 1.80 -0.41
N MET A 137 12.87 2.44 -0.23
CA MET A 137 12.50 3.66 -0.93
C MET A 137 12.93 4.87 -0.12
N LYS A 138 13.82 5.69 -0.70
CA LYS A 138 14.39 6.88 -0.05
C LYS A 138 14.36 8.07 -1.00
N GLY A 139 14.51 9.26 -0.42
CA GLY A 139 14.60 10.51 -1.16
C GLY A 139 13.27 11.00 -1.71
N ARG A 140 13.35 11.87 -2.71
CA ARG A 140 12.24 12.63 -3.25
C ARG A 140 11.46 11.87 -4.32
N TRP A 141 10.13 11.89 -4.21
CA TRP A 141 9.19 11.21 -5.11
C TRP A 141 8.02 12.12 -5.46
N SER A 142 7.28 11.75 -6.49
CA SER A 142 6.01 12.39 -6.81
C SER A 142 4.96 11.38 -7.26
N LEU A 143 3.70 11.69 -6.91
CA LEU A 143 2.49 11.11 -7.49
C LEU A 143 1.85 12.15 -8.39
N VAL A 144 1.60 11.79 -9.64
CA VAL A 144 1.00 12.69 -10.64
C VAL A 144 -0.22 12.02 -11.24
N ARG A 145 -1.41 12.64 -11.07
CA ARG A 145 -2.66 12.13 -11.61
C ARG A 145 -2.69 12.27 -13.13
N MET A 146 -3.01 11.18 -13.78
CA MET A 146 -3.21 11.17 -15.22
C MET A 146 -4.57 11.77 -15.57
N ARG A 147 -4.65 12.43 -16.73
CA ARG A 147 -5.94 12.88 -17.27
C ARG A 147 -6.76 11.64 -17.61
N GLY A 148 -7.90 11.45 -16.93
CA GLY A 148 -8.83 10.35 -17.19
C GLY A 148 -9.47 10.44 -18.57
N LYS A 149 -9.86 9.29 -19.10
CA LYS A 149 -10.70 9.21 -20.32
C LYS A 149 -12.17 9.26 -19.94
N ALA A 150 -13.02 9.73 -20.85
CA ALA A 150 -14.47 9.71 -20.63
C ALA A 150 -14.95 8.27 -20.34
N GLY A 151 -15.67 8.09 -19.22
CA GLY A 151 -16.16 6.79 -18.77
C GLY A 151 -15.15 5.94 -17.99
N GLU A 152 -13.93 6.41 -17.76
CA GLU A 152 -12.94 5.70 -16.94
C GLU A 152 -13.35 5.76 -15.46
N LYS A 153 -13.56 4.56 -14.85
CA LYS A 153 -13.95 4.44 -13.43
C LYS A 153 -12.76 4.47 -12.47
N ARG A 154 -11.54 4.31 -12.98
CA ARG A 154 -10.32 4.23 -12.17
C ARG A 154 -9.56 5.55 -12.23
N GLU A 155 -9.13 6.02 -11.08
CA GLU A 155 -8.24 7.16 -11.00
C GLU A 155 -6.79 6.67 -11.10
N ASN A 156 -6.13 7.00 -12.20
CA ASN A 156 -4.78 6.58 -12.51
C ASN A 156 -3.78 7.68 -12.18
N TRP A 157 -2.70 7.30 -11.52
CA TRP A 157 -1.57 8.16 -11.16
C TRP A 157 -0.27 7.54 -11.66
N LEU A 158 0.79 8.33 -11.65
CA LEU A 158 2.15 7.91 -11.92
C LEU A 158 2.98 8.13 -10.66
N LEU A 159 3.63 7.08 -10.15
CA LEU A 159 4.66 7.18 -9.13
C LEU A 159 6.00 7.35 -9.82
N ILE A 160 6.71 8.43 -9.49
CA ILE A 160 7.93 8.85 -10.18
C ILE A 160 9.00 9.20 -9.15
N LYS A 161 10.21 8.63 -9.30
CA LYS A 161 11.39 9.03 -8.55
C LYS A 161 11.92 10.36 -9.07
N SER A 162 12.17 11.31 -8.20
CA SER A 162 12.87 12.55 -8.56
C SER A 162 14.36 12.30 -8.79
N ARG A 163 14.99 13.17 -9.58
CA ARG A 163 16.45 13.19 -9.73
C ARG A 163 17.07 13.79 -8.47
N ASP A 164 17.63 12.94 -7.64
CA ASP A 164 18.35 13.27 -6.41
C ASP A 164 19.52 12.31 -6.22
N GLU A 165 20.25 12.41 -5.12
CA GLU A 165 21.43 11.60 -4.82
C GLU A 165 21.16 10.10 -4.62
N VAL A 166 19.91 9.71 -4.36
CA VAL A 166 19.53 8.30 -4.19
C VAL A 166 18.86 7.71 -5.43
N ALA A 167 18.71 8.50 -6.51
CA ALA A 167 18.21 8.01 -7.78
C ALA A 167 19.24 7.06 -8.43
N ASP A 168 18.79 5.88 -8.86
CA ASP A 168 19.68 4.89 -9.48
C ASP A 168 18.94 4.04 -10.52
N ALA A 169 19.19 4.33 -11.81
CA ALA A 169 18.59 3.59 -12.93
C ALA A 169 19.10 2.14 -13.06
N ARG A 170 20.21 1.79 -12.41
CA ARG A 170 20.80 0.44 -12.47
C ARG A 170 20.31 -0.46 -11.34
N ARG A 171 19.82 0.11 -10.24
CA ARG A 171 19.35 -0.64 -9.09
C ARG A 171 17.87 -1.05 -9.27
N ASN A 172 17.64 -2.34 -9.36
CA ASN A 172 16.30 -2.90 -9.37
C ASN A 172 15.85 -3.24 -7.95
N LEU A 173 15.02 -2.39 -7.34
CA LEU A 173 14.45 -2.60 -6.01
C LEU A 173 13.62 -3.89 -5.90
N LEU A 174 13.03 -4.34 -7.01
CA LEU A 174 12.11 -5.50 -7.00
C LEU A 174 12.83 -6.84 -6.78
N ARG A 175 14.17 -6.83 -6.78
CA ARG A 175 15.00 -7.98 -6.36
C ARG A 175 14.96 -8.23 -4.86
N GLU A 176 14.49 -7.26 -4.07
CA GLU A 176 14.27 -7.41 -2.64
C GLU A 176 13.05 -8.32 -2.42
N THR A 177 13.29 -9.52 -1.88
CA THR A 177 12.29 -10.59 -1.81
C THR A 177 11.80 -10.91 -0.41
N LYS A 178 12.36 -10.26 0.61
CA LYS A 178 12.02 -10.51 2.02
C LYS A 178 11.17 -9.39 2.60
N SER A 179 10.30 -9.74 3.53
CA SER A 179 9.57 -8.78 4.35
C SER A 179 10.52 -7.96 5.23
N VAL A 180 10.29 -6.65 5.31
CA VAL A 180 11.00 -5.77 6.26
C VAL A 180 10.53 -5.95 7.71
N ALA A 181 9.37 -6.58 7.91
CA ALA A 181 8.85 -6.86 9.25
C ALA A 181 9.29 -8.22 9.78
N SER A 182 9.06 -9.29 9.00
CA SER A 182 9.26 -10.68 9.45
C SER A 182 10.49 -11.35 8.84
N GLY A 183 11.12 -10.77 7.82
CA GLY A 183 12.19 -11.40 7.04
C GLY A 183 11.74 -12.56 6.16
N ARG A 184 10.43 -12.90 6.14
CA ARG A 184 9.86 -13.99 5.34
C ARG A 184 9.77 -13.64 3.85
N THR A 185 9.80 -14.66 3.01
CA THR A 185 9.48 -14.53 1.59
C THR A 185 7.97 -14.63 1.34
N MET A 186 7.50 -14.16 0.18
CA MET A 186 6.09 -14.34 -0.24
C MET A 186 5.64 -15.79 -0.17
N LYS A 187 6.52 -16.72 -0.60
CA LYS A 187 6.23 -18.16 -0.51
C LYS A 187 6.01 -18.62 0.93
N ALA A 188 6.88 -18.21 1.87
CA ALA A 188 6.74 -18.56 3.27
C ALA A 188 5.44 -18.03 3.88
N ILE A 189 5.06 -16.79 3.55
CA ILE A 189 3.79 -16.19 3.99
C ILE A 189 2.60 -16.98 3.42
N ALA A 190 2.63 -17.31 2.12
CA ALA A 190 1.59 -18.11 1.47
C ALA A 190 1.44 -19.52 2.06
N ASP A 191 2.56 -20.16 2.40
CA ASP A 191 2.58 -21.51 2.99
C ASP A 191 2.01 -21.52 4.41
N ASP A 192 2.29 -20.47 5.22
CA ASP A 192 1.72 -20.32 6.58
C ASP A 192 0.20 -20.12 6.52
N GLY A 193 -0.30 -19.28 5.63
CA GLY A 193 -1.75 -19.10 5.43
C GLY A 193 -2.46 -20.39 5.01
N ARG A 194 -1.81 -21.25 4.25
CA ARG A 194 -2.36 -22.58 3.90
C ARG A 194 -2.42 -23.55 5.09
N LYS A 195 -1.45 -23.47 6.02
CA LYS A 195 -1.48 -24.28 7.25
C LYS A 195 -2.61 -23.86 8.18
N ILE A 196 -2.81 -22.55 8.38
CA ILE A 196 -3.88 -22.00 9.21
C ILE A 196 -5.26 -22.44 8.65
N SER A 197 -5.48 -22.36 7.35
CA SER A 197 -6.76 -22.75 6.73
C SER A 197 -7.05 -24.25 6.86
N LYS A 198 -6.06 -25.13 7.01
CA LYS A 198 -6.25 -26.54 7.28
C LYS A 198 -6.62 -26.82 8.74
N ALA A 199 -5.95 -26.16 9.68
CA ALA A 199 -6.24 -26.28 11.11
C ALA A 199 -7.65 -25.75 11.45
N ASP A 200 -8.04 -24.63 10.86
CA ASP A 200 -9.41 -24.07 11.03
C ASP A 200 -10.52 -24.95 10.43
N LEU A 201 -10.19 -25.88 9.54
CA LEU A 201 -11.14 -26.84 8.96
C LEU A 201 -11.24 -28.15 9.78
N GLU A 202 -10.24 -28.46 10.60
CA GLU A 202 -10.22 -29.67 11.44
C GLU A 202 -10.85 -29.44 12.83
N ASP A 203 -10.98 -28.17 13.28
CA ASP A 203 -11.53 -27.79 14.60
C ASP A 203 -12.99 -27.28 14.54
N ARG A 204 -13.74 -27.49 13.46
CA ARG A 204 -15.18 -27.18 13.44
C ARG A 204 -15.96 -28.44 13.80
N PRO A 205 -16.76 -28.38 14.93
CA PRO A 205 -17.63 -29.47 15.35
C PRO A 205 -18.73 -29.74 14.32
#